data_761e3f5bb6684e84eff6f6131733036c
#
_entry.id   761e3f5bb6684e84eff6f6131733036c
#
_cell.length_a   1.000
_cell.length_b   1.000
_cell.length_c   1.000
_cell.angle_alpha   90.00
_cell.angle_beta   90.00
_cell.angle_gamma   90.00
#
_symmetry.space_group_name_H-M   'P 1'
#
loop_
_entity.id
_entity.type
_entity.pdbx_description
1 polymer ?
#
loop_
_entity_poly.entity_id
_entity_poly.type
_entity_poly.pdbx_seq_one_letter_code
_entity_poly.pdbx_strand_id
1 'polypeptide(L)'
;MCIRDRANTFKTVTFAAEPASAGTPYVMYTVAGSTTTVILGLRVTNIHTTSVTVEVELVSDTANRGGNNNVTNGTAFLAKDVVIPAKSSLEILAGSKIVMETTDVLQIDCSVADKVSGTLSVMEIT
;
A
#
# COMPACT_ATOMS: atom_id res chain seq x y z
N MET A 1 -26.37 21.54 -9.45
CA MET A 1 -25.94 21.16 -9.41
C MET A 1 -25.38 20.56 -9.45
N CYS A 2 -24.99 20.35 -9.28
CA CYS A 2 -24.28 19.93 -9.36
C CYS A 2 -23.96 18.93 -9.47
N ILE A 3 -23.67 18.44 -9.65
CA ILE A 3 -23.26 17.45 -9.80
C ILE A 3 -22.16 17.18 -9.60
N ARG A 4 -21.81 16.69 -9.22
CA ARG A 4 -20.81 16.40 -9.08
C ARG A 4 -20.28 15.55 -9.67
N ASP A 5 -19.55 15.64 -9.77
CA ASP A 5 -18.95 14.81 -10.52
C ASP A 5 -18.02 14.01 -9.83
N ARG A 6 -18.28 12.80 -9.60
CA ARG A 6 -17.33 11.96 -9.13
C ARG A 6 -16.53 11.49 -10.23
N ALA A 7 -15.25 11.61 -10.14
CA ALA A 7 -14.33 11.06 -11.12
C ALA A 7 -13.72 9.81 -10.54
N ASN A 8 -13.70 8.75 -11.32
CA ASN A 8 -13.01 7.53 -10.98
C ASN A 8 -11.76 7.50 -11.83
N THR A 9 -10.60 7.50 -11.19
CA THR A 9 -9.33 7.56 -11.89
C THR A 9 -8.49 6.34 -11.52
N PHE A 10 -8.02 5.62 -12.53
CA PHE A 10 -7.11 4.50 -12.29
C PHE A 10 -5.67 5.01 -12.32
N LYS A 11 -4.89 4.59 -11.37
CA LYS A 11 -3.49 5.02 -11.27
C LYS A 11 -2.58 3.85 -10.98
N THR A 12 -1.36 3.96 -11.44
CA THR A 12 -0.32 2.99 -11.14
C THR A 12 0.81 3.70 -10.42
N VAL A 13 1.25 3.13 -9.32
CA VAL A 13 2.40 3.61 -8.57
C VAL A 13 3.50 2.59 -8.71
N THR A 14 4.69 3.01 -9.09
CA THR A 14 5.82 2.09 -9.22
C THR A 14 6.99 2.60 -8.40
N PHE A 15 7.78 1.67 -7.88
CA PHE A 15 9.04 2.02 -7.25
C PHE A 15 10.07 0.97 -7.64
N ALA A 16 11.30 1.44 -7.86
CA ALA A 16 12.33 0.57 -8.43
C ALA A 16 13.16 -0.16 -7.39
N ALA A 17 13.46 0.49 -6.29
CA ALA A 17 14.33 -0.10 -5.27
C ALA A 17 14.08 0.61 -3.94
N GLU A 18 13.25 0.01 -3.11
CA GLU A 18 12.89 0.58 -1.82
C GLU A 18 12.79 -0.52 -0.77
N PRO A 19 12.76 -0.22 0.50
CA PRO A 19 12.98 1.08 1.11
C PRO A 19 14.45 1.46 1.13
N ALA A 20 14.74 2.73 1.32
CA ALA A 20 16.12 3.21 1.33
C ALA A 20 16.90 2.70 2.53
N SER A 21 16.21 2.35 3.59
CA SER A 21 16.83 1.79 4.79
C SER A 21 15.98 0.67 5.34
N ALA A 22 16.59 -0.45 5.62
CA ALA A 22 15.88 -1.57 6.25
C ALA A 22 15.38 -1.11 7.63
N GLY A 23 14.14 -1.43 7.94
CA GLY A 23 13.53 -1.01 9.19
C GLY A 23 12.84 0.34 9.13
N THR A 24 12.99 1.08 8.04
CA THR A 24 12.29 2.36 7.84
C THR A 24 11.35 2.20 6.65
N PRO A 25 10.04 2.08 6.88
CA PRO A 25 9.13 1.81 5.79
C PRO A 25 9.10 2.90 4.73
N TYR A 26 8.92 2.49 3.49
CA TYR A 26 8.76 3.40 2.37
C TYR A 26 7.26 3.59 2.13
N VAL A 27 6.82 4.84 2.08
CA VAL A 27 5.43 5.17 1.82
C VAL A 27 5.18 5.02 0.33
N MET A 28 4.37 4.03 -0.04
CA MET A 28 4.05 3.79 -1.43
C MET A 28 2.93 4.71 -1.90
N TYR A 29 1.99 5.01 -1.03
CA TYR A 29 0.81 5.76 -1.43
C TYR A 29 0.13 6.38 -0.22
N THR A 30 -0.31 7.62 -0.38
CA THR A 30 -1.10 8.32 0.63
C THR A 30 -2.38 8.82 -0.04
N VAL A 31 -3.51 8.53 0.57
CA VAL A 31 -4.79 8.94 0.00
C VAL A 31 -4.97 10.45 0.19
N ALA A 32 -5.29 11.11 -0.90
CA ALA A 32 -5.49 12.56 -0.91
C ALA A 32 -6.78 12.94 -0.16
N GLY A 33 -6.89 14.22 0.14
CA GLY A 33 -8.12 14.74 0.78
C GLY A 33 -9.34 14.53 -0.10
N SER A 34 -10.45 14.28 0.53
CA SER A 34 -11.75 14.09 -0.15
C SER A 34 -11.70 12.97 -1.20
N THR A 35 -10.88 11.97 -0.97
CA THR A 35 -10.71 10.88 -1.91
C THR A 35 -10.85 9.55 -1.19
N THR A 36 -11.48 8.60 -1.84
CA THR A 36 -11.50 7.22 -1.41
C THR A 36 -10.71 6.43 -2.45
N THR A 37 -9.83 5.58 -2.02
CA THR A 37 -9.01 4.79 -2.92
C THR A 37 -9.28 3.31 -2.72
N VAL A 38 -9.43 2.59 -3.81
CA VAL A 38 -9.54 1.14 -3.79
C VAL A 38 -8.25 0.59 -4.34
N ILE A 39 -7.58 -0.26 -3.56
CA ILE A 39 -6.37 -0.93 -4.02
C ILE A 39 -6.80 -2.12 -4.85
N LEU A 40 -6.36 -2.14 -6.10
CA LEU A 40 -6.72 -3.21 -7.04
C LEU A 40 -5.70 -4.34 -7.01
N GLY A 41 -4.45 -4.04 -6.70
CA GLY A 41 -3.43 -5.06 -6.61
C GLY A 41 -2.09 -4.48 -6.23
N LEU A 42 -1.26 -5.30 -5.62
CA LEU A 42 0.09 -4.93 -5.26
C LEU A 42 1.00 -6.11 -5.56
N ARG A 43 1.97 -5.90 -6.43
CA ARG A 43 2.99 -6.89 -6.73
C ARG A 43 4.34 -6.35 -6.36
N VAL A 44 5.12 -7.13 -5.64
CA VAL A 44 6.48 -6.77 -5.25
C VAL A 44 7.45 -7.80 -5.76
N THR A 45 8.63 -7.35 -6.12
CA THR A 45 9.67 -8.21 -6.69
C THR A 45 10.96 -8.01 -5.91
N ASN A 46 11.55 -9.13 -5.52
CA ASN A 46 12.85 -9.12 -4.88
C ASN A 46 13.93 -9.04 -5.95
N ILE A 47 14.67 -7.95 -5.99
CA ILE A 47 15.74 -7.77 -6.97
C ILE A 47 17.12 -8.12 -6.40
N HIS A 48 17.14 -8.67 -5.20
CA HIS A 48 18.40 -9.07 -4.54
C HIS A 48 18.83 -10.46 -5.03
N THR A 49 20.05 -10.81 -4.74
CA THR A 49 20.61 -12.11 -5.11
C THR A 49 20.31 -13.18 -4.07
N THR A 50 19.74 -12.80 -2.94
CA THR A 50 19.32 -13.74 -1.90
C THR A 50 17.89 -13.40 -1.49
N SER A 51 17.26 -14.28 -0.71
CA SER A 51 15.89 -14.04 -0.22
C SER A 51 15.84 -12.80 0.67
N VAL A 52 14.70 -12.14 0.65
CA VAL A 52 14.43 -11.03 1.59
C VAL A 52 13.07 -11.26 2.20
N THR A 53 12.79 -10.59 3.33
CA THR A 53 11.44 -10.59 3.90
C THR A 53 10.86 -9.20 3.73
N VAL A 54 9.56 -9.14 3.47
CA VAL A 54 8.86 -7.88 3.28
C VAL A 54 7.67 -7.78 4.23
N GLU A 55 7.34 -6.53 4.58
CA GLU A 55 6.15 -6.22 5.35
C GLU A 55 5.41 -5.13 4.61
N VAL A 56 4.11 -5.27 4.51
CA VAL A 56 3.26 -4.25 3.92
C VAL A 56 2.25 -3.84 4.97
N GLU A 57 2.17 -2.55 5.23
CA GLU A 57 1.33 -2.01 6.29
C GLU A 57 0.34 -1.00 5.73
N LEU A 58 -0.88 -1.08 6.23
CA LEU A 58 -1.88 -0.05 6.00
C LEU A 58 -2.01 0.75 7.28
N VAL A 59 -1.66 2.02 7.22
CA VAL A 59 -1.73 2.91 8.39
C VAL A 59 -2.98 3.77 8.25
N SER A 60 -3.89 3.62 9.19
CA SER A 60 -5.15 4.34 9.18
C SER A 60 -5.37 4.93 10.57
N ASP A 61 -4.90 6.15 10.74
CA ASP A 61 -4.86 6.77 12.06
C ASP A 61 -6.03 7.69 12.36
N THR A 62 -6.94 7.87 11.46
CA THR A 62 -8.06 8.78 11.67
C THR A 62 -9.13 8.10 12.52
N ALA A 63 -9.35 8.62 13.70
CA ALA A 63 -10.32 8.02 14.60
C ALA A 63 -11.74 8.25 14.14
N ASN A 64 -12.60 7.32 14.47
CA ASN A 64 -14.04 7.45 14.27
C ASN A 64 -14.42 7.84 12.87
N ARG A 65 -13.78 7.21 11.94
CA ARG A 65 -14.02 7.49 10.55
C ARG A 65 -15.40 7.06 10.15
N GLY A 66 -16.04 7.85 9.32
CA GLY A 66 -17.37 7.52 8.87
C GLY A 66 -18.44 7.65 9.93
N GLY A 67 -18.10 8.23 11.03
CA GLY A 67 -19.06 8.41 12.08
C GLY A 67 -19.43 7.17 12.85
N ASN A 68 -18.68 6.13 12.73
CA ASN A 68 -19.17 4.99 13.13
C ASN A 68 -18.46 4.28 14.01
N ASN A 69 -18.16 4.58 14.77
CA ASN A 69 -18.02 3.95 15.67
C ASN A 69 -17.10 3.36 16.25
N ASN A 70 -16.61 3.76 16.72
CA ASN A 70 -16.09 3.10 17.73
C ASN A 70 -14.92 2.36 17.44
N VAL A 71 -14.43 2.43 16.35
CA VAL A 71 -13.29 1.65 15.98
C VAL A 71 -12.04 2.46 16.20
N THR A 72 -11.09 1.91 16.89
CA THR A 72 -9.79 2.51 17.02
C THR A 72 -8.99 2.14 15.78
N ASN A 73 -8.61 3.11 15.01
CA ASN A 73 -7.81 2.89 13.82
C ASN A 73 -6.36 2.68 14.22
N GLY A 74 -5.60 2.12 13.34
CA GLY A 74 -4.21 1.86 13.61
C GLY A 74 -3.51 1.32 12.38
N THR A 75 -2.40 0.63 12.60
CA THR A 75 -1.61 0.03 11.54
C THR A 75 -1.97 -1.45 11.44
N ALA A 76 -2.36 -1.87 10.25
CA ALA A 76 -2.64 -3.27 9.99
C ALA A 76 -1.62 -3.81 9.01
N PHE A 77 -1.15 -5.02 9.25
CA PHE A 77 -0.24 -5.65 8.31
C PHE A 77 -1.03 -6.37 7.25
N LEU A 78 -0.75 -6.06 5.99
CA LEU A 78 -1.30 -6.82 4.87
C LEU A 78 -0.38 -8.00 4.57
N ALA A 79 0.90 -7.87 4.89
CA ALA A 79 1.87 -8.94 4.84
C ALA A 79 2.92 -8.67 5.92
N LYS A 80 3.32 -9.70 6.64
CA LYS A 80 4.28 -9.55 7.73
C LYS A 80 5.37 -10.58 7.55
N ASP A 81 6.60 -10.10 7.38
CA ASP A 81 7.79 -10.97 7.27
C ASP A 81 7.61 -12.09 6.24
N VAL A 82 7.05 -11.75 5.10
CA VAL A 82 6.85 -12.72 4.03
C VAL A 82 8.15 -12.86 3.26
N VAL A 83 8.59 -14.09 3.08
CA VAL A 83 9.85 -14.36 2.38
C VAL A 83 9.62 -14.34 0.88
N ILE A 84 10.41 -13.55 0.17
CA ILE A 84 10.42 -13.57 -1.29
C ILE A 84 11.76 -14.10 -1.74
N PRO A 85 11.79 -15.23 -2.44
CA PRO A 85 13.05 -15.77 -2.93
C PRO A 85 13.76 -14.81 -3.87
N ALA A 86 15.06 -14.99 -4.03
CA ALA A 86 15.86 -14.13 -4.91
C ALA A 86 15.26 -14.06 -6.30
N LYS A 87 15.15 -12.84 -6.83
CA LYS A 87 14.68 -12.58 -8.20
C LYS A 87 13.25 -13.05 -8.46
N SER A 88 12.45 -13.21 -7.42
CA SER A 88 11.06 -13.66 -7.55
C SER A 88 10.11 -12.54 -7.21
N SER A 89 8.86 -12.71 -7.60
CA SER A 89 7.78 -11.74 -7.33
C SER A 89 6.73 -12.37 -6.44
N LEU A 90 5.99 -11.52 -5.75
CA LEU A 90 4.87 -11.94 -4.94
C LEU A 90 3.73 -10.96 -5.11
N GLU A 91 2.52 -11.46 -5.33
CA GLU A 91 1.36 -10.60 -5.32
C GLU A 91 0.78 -10.58 -3.92
N ILE A 92 0.88 -9.42 -3.27
CA ILE A 92 0.44 -9.27 -1.89
C ILE A 92 -1.09 -9.25 -1.82
N LEU A 93 -1.73 -8.60 -2.80
CA LEU A 93 -3.17 -8.42 -2.77
C LEU A 93 -3.83 -9.02 -4.00
N ALA A 94 -3.48 -10.24 -4.33
CA ALA A 94 -4.04 -10.91 -5.49
C ALA A 94 -5.53 -11.16 -5.27
N GLY A 95 -6.36 -10.48 -6.01
CA GLY A 95 -7.80 -10.70 -5.95
C GLY A 95 -8.50 -10.10 -4.74
N SER A 96 -7.77 -9.53 -3.81
CA SER A 96 -8.37 -8.89 -2.64
C SER A 96 -8.35 -7.38 -2.84
N LYS A 97 -9.48 -6.74 -2.62
CA LYS A 97 -9.56 -5.30 -2.73
C LYS A 97 -9.61 -4.68 -1.36
N ILE A 98 -8.83 -3.64 -1.17
CA ILE A 98 -8.77 -2.92 0.09
C ILE A 98 -9.21 -1.48 -0.17
N VAL A 99 -10.10 -0.99 0.67
CA VAL A 99 -10.56 0.40 0.57
C VAL A 99 -9.75 1.24 1.54
N MET A 100 -9.16 2.31 1.04
CA MET A 100 -8.43 3.27 1.86
C MET A 100 -9.19 4.58 1.88
N GLU A 101 -9.26 5.18 3.03
CA GLU A 101 -9.96 6.45 3.20
C GLU A 101 -8.96 7.60 3.24
N THR A 102 -9.47 8.81 3.19
CA THR A 102 -8.64 10.01 3.18
C THR A 102 -7.55 9.93 4.25
N THR A 103 -6.34 10.24 3.88
CA THR A 103 -5.13 10.26 4.70
C THR A 103 -4.57 8.90 5.09
N ASP A 104 -5.19 7.82 4.72
CA ASP A 104 -4.60 6.50 4.96
C ASP A 104 -3.32 6.35 4.14
N VAL A 105 -2.39 5.59 4.67
CA VAL A 105 -1.07 5.41 4.07
C VAL A 105 -0.80 3.92 3.84
N LEU A 106 -0.26 3.59 2.70
CA LEU A 106 0.21 2.24 2.41
C LEU A 106 1.72 2.28 2.31
N GLN A 107 2.40 1.46 3.09
CA GLN A 107 3.86 1.48 3.13
C GLN A 107 4.44 0.08 3.16
N ILE A 108 5.69 -0.04 2.76
CA ILE A 108 6.39 -1.32 2.66
C ILE A 108 7.77 -1.22 3.31
N ASP A 109 8.17 -2.29 3.96
CA ASP A 109 9.51 -2.41 4.52
C ASP A 109 10.11 -3.73 4.04
N CYS A 110 11.42 -3.80 4.04
CA CYS A 110 12.14 -4.97 3.59
C CYS A 110 13.36 -5.18 4.48
N SER A 111 13.76 -6.42 4.64
CA SER A 111 14.90 -6.76 5.48
C SER A 111 16.23 -6.27 4.92
N VAL A 112 16.29 -5.92 3.64
CA VAL A 112 17.51 -5.41 3.01
C VAL A 112 17.15 -4.13 2.25
N ALA A 113 17.98 -3.11 2.39
CA ALA A 113 17.72 -1.82 1.75
C ALA A 113 17.81 -1.92 0.23
N ASP A 114 16.97 -1.16 -0.45
CA ASP A 114 17.00 -0.99 -1.91
C ASP A 114 16.88 -2.28 -2.72
N LYS A 115 16.12 -3.25 -2.22
CA LYS A 115 16.06 -4.55 -2.88
C LYS A 115 14.66 -4.99 -3.28
N VAL A 116 13.66 -4.12 -3.14
CA VAL A 116 12.31 -4.46 -3.57
C VAL A 116 11.83 -3.44 -4.58
N SER A 117 11.36 -3.92 -5.71
CA SER A 117 10.64 -3.07 -6.65
C SER A 117 9.17 -3.48 -6.60
N GLY A 118 8.29 -2.58 -6.96
CA GLY A 118 6.87 -2.90 -6.88
C GLY A 118 6.00 -2.08 -7.78
N THR A 119 4.80 -2.59 -7.96
CA THR A 119 3.75 -1.95 -8.75
C THR A 119 2.47 -2.02 -7.96
N LEU A 120 1.87 -0.87 -7.72
CA LEU A 120 0.62 -0.75 -7.01
C LEU A 120 -0.42 -0.17 -7.96
N SER A 121 -1.56 -0.84 -8.09
CA SER A 121 -2.65 -0.36 -8.93
C SER A 121 -3.79 0.08 -8.03
N VAL A 122 -4.29 1.27 -8.24
CA VAL A 122 -5.37 1.83 -7.42
C VAL A 122 -6.42 2.49 -8.30
N MET A 123 -7.61 2.63 -7.75
CA MET A 123 -8.66 3.45 -8.33
C MET A 123 -9.04 4.50 -7.30
N GLU A 124 -8.97 5.76 -7.70
CA GLU A 124 -9.34 6.88 -6.84
C GLU A 124 -10.73 7.37 -7.19
N ILE A 125 -11.54 7.56 -6.17
CA ILE A 125 -12.91 8.04 -6.33
C ILE A 125 -13.00 9.38 -5.61
N THR A 126 -13.32 10.41 -6.34
CA THR A 126 -13.42 11.77 -5.79
C THR A 126 -14.83 12.32 -5.84
#